data_bc1816b4220ac89f1a247ee2331d784d
#
_entry.id   bc1816b4220ac89f1a247ee2331d784d
#
_cell.length_a   1.000
_cell.length_b   1.000
_cell.length_c   1.000
_cell.angle_alpha   90.00
_cell.angle_beta   90.00
_cell.angle_gamma   90.00
#
_symmetry.space_group_name_H-M   'P 1'
#
loop_
_entity.id
_entity.type
_entity.pdbx_description
1 polymer ?
#
loop_
_entity_poly.entity_id
_entity_poly.type
_entity_poly.pdbx_seq_one_letter_code
_entity_poly.pdbx_strand_id
1 'polypeptide(L)'
;MKKQKYVYLLALLPFLAVAILYEIVPLCSVIGNSFLPDGGTGFSLENYEKVFTKLLYQKAIVNSLKISLTSSIIGIIIAFLGAKAIHNHTGKLSTAFTTVLNMVSNFAGVPLAFSYMILLGNAGFMVHVGQELGIEGLAGYNLYTSGGMSMIYVYFQIPLATLLLIPAFEGIRREWKEA
;
A
#
# COMPACT_ATOMS: atom_id res chain seq x y z
N MET A 1 -16.06 36.45 -15.03
CA MET A 1 -15.00 35.59 -14.45
C MET A 1 -15.00 35.49 -12.90
N LYS A 2 -15.15 36.57 -12.12
CA LYS A 2 -15.17 36.50 -10.64
C LYS A 2 -16.34 35.66 -10.04
N LYS A 3 -17.56 35.77 -10.57
CA LYS A 3 -18.72 35.00 -10.06
C LYS A 3 -18.58 33.46 -10.20
N GLN A 4 -17.98 32.98 -11.27
CA GLN A 4 -17.76 31.54 -11.46
C GLN A 4 -16.77 30.97 -10.44
N LYS A 5 -15.76 31.74 -10.03
CA LYS A 5 -14.77 31.31 -9.04
C LYS A 5 -15.41 31.04 -7.67
N TYR A 6 -16.39 31.83 -7.26
CA TYR A 6 -17.11 31.63 -6.01
C TYR A 6 -18.03 30.41 -6.03
N VAL A 7 -18.62 30.08 -7.18
CA VAL A 7 -19.48 28.90 -7.33
C VAL A 7 -18.65 27.61 -7.16
N TYR A 8 -17.46 27.54 -7.76
CA TYR A 8 -16.56 26.41 -7.57
C TYR A 8 -16.07 26.28 -6.13
N LEU A 9 -15.75 27.41 -5.49
CA LEU A 9 -15.35 27.43 -4.07
C LEU A 9 -16.49 26.94 -3.17
N LEU A 10 -17.72 27.35 -3.44
CA LEU A 10 -18.91 26.92 -2.69
C LEU A 10 -19.20 25.42 -2.88
N ALA A 11 -19.00 24.91 -4.10
CA ALA A 11 -19.15 23.48 -4.41
C ALA A 11 -18.07 22.60 -3.72
N LEU A 12 -16.87 23.14 -3.50
CA LEU A 12 -15.79 22.47 -2.79
C LEU A 12 -15.95 22.50 -1.27
N LEU A 13 -16.78 23.40 -0.75
CA LEU A 13 -16.91 23.62 0.69
C LEU A 13 -17.33 22.34 1.48
N PRO A 14 -18.31 21.53 1.04
CA PRO A 14 -18.67 20.30 1.71
C PRO A 14 -17.51 19.29 1.75
N PHE A 15 -16.77 19.16 0.64
CA PHE A 15 -15.59 18.30 0.57
C PHE A 15 -14.49 18.77 1.53
N LEU A 16 -14.19 20.06 1.52
CA LEU A 16 -13.19 20.65 2.43
C LEU A 16 -13.61 20.49 3.90
N ALA A 17 -14.88 20.65 4.22
CA ALA A 17 -15.39 20.46 5.57
C ALA A 17 -15.17 19.01 6.06
N VAL A 18 -15.48 18.02 5.21
CA VAL A 18 -15.23 16.60 5.49
C VAL A 18 -13.73 16.33 5.66
N ALA A 19 -12.89 16.81 4.74
CA ALA A 19 -11.45 16.64 4.82
C ALA A 19 -10.85 17.27 6.09
N ILE A 20 -11.28 18.48 6.45
CA ILE A 20 -10.82 19.14 7.68
C ILE A 20 -11.23 18.34 8.92
N LEU A 21 -12.49 17.94 9.01
CA LEU A 21 -13.01 17.25 10.18
C LEU A 21 -12.41 15.85 10.38
N TYR A 22 -12.24 15.09 9.31
CA TYR A 22 -11.84 13.68 9.38
C TYR A 22 -10.35 13.45 9.17
N GLU A 23 -9.63 14.41 8.61
CA GLU A 23 -8.21 14.28 8.32
C GLU A 23 -7.36 15.29 9.12
N ILE A 24 -7.65 16.58 9.02
CA ILE A 24 -6.82 17.62 9.65
C ILE A 24 -7.00 17.65 11.16
N VAL A 25 -8.23 17.58 11.66
CA VAL A 25 -8.49 17.62 13.11
C VAL A 25 -7.85 16.43 13.85
N PRO A 26 -8.00 15.16 13.40
CA PRO A 26 -7.31 14.04 14.02
C PRO A 26 -5.79 14.16 13.91
N LEU A 27 -5.26 14.62 12.78
CA LEU A 27 -3.82 14.82 12.60
C LEU A 27 -3.26 15.86 13.59
N CYS A 28 -3.92 17.01 13.72
CA CYS A 28 -3.55 18.02 14.71
C CYS A 28 -3.62 17.47 16.16
N SER A 29 -4.63 16.64 16.45
CA SER A 29 -4.75 15.99 17.75
C SER A 29 -3.59 15.02 18.02
N VAL A 30 -3.22 14.20 17.04
CA VAL A 30 -2.07 13.28 17.15
C VAL A 30 -0.77 14.06 17.37
N ILE A 31 -0.55 15.12 16.58
CA ILE A 31 0.64 15.99 16.73
C ILE A 31 0.64 16.64 18.11
N GLY A 32 -0.47 17.22 18.55
CA GLY A 32 -0.58 17.84 19.88
C GLY A 32 -0.30 16.85 21.01
N ASN A 33 -0.92 15.67 20.95
CA ASN A 33 -0.74 14.62 21.95
C ASN A 33 0.69 14.03 21.96
N SER A 34 1.42 14.08 20.84
CA SER A 34 2.79 13.59 20.79
C SER A 34 3.76 14.37 21.70
N PHE A 35 3.40 15.61 22.04
CA PHE A 35 4.16 16.48 22.95
C PHE A 35 3.65 16.46 24.40
N LEU A 36 2.68 15.61 24.71
CA LEU A 36 2.21 15.46 26.09
C LEU A 36 2.92 14.28 26.77
N PRO A 37 3.29 14.41 28.07
CA PRO A 37 3.83 13.28 28.83
C PRO A 37 2.73 12.24 29.11
N ASP A 38 3.12 10.99 29.38
CA ASP A 38 2.19 9.91 29.73
C ASP A 38 1.39 10.28 31.01
N GLY A 39 0.10 10.57 30.84
CA GLY A 39 -0.81 10.89 31.96
C GLY A 39 -0.65 12.27 32.58
N GLY A 40 0.13 13.17 31.97
CA GLY A 40 0.40 14.51 32.49
C GLY A 40 -0.11 15.64 31.61
N THR A 41 -0.06 16.85 32.16
CA THR A 41 -0.28 18.11 31.45
C THR A 41 1.05 18.83 31.29
N GLY A 42 1.28 19.42 30.11
CA GLY A 42 2.48 20.19 29.81
C GLY A 42 3.21 19.68 28.56
N PHE A 43 4.29 20.36 28.21
CA PHE A 43 5.09 20.01 27.04
C PHE A 43 6.20 19.01 27.43
N SER A 44 6.30 17.90 26.68
CA SER A 44 7.32 16.87 26.87
C SER A 44 7.76 16.27 25.54
N LEU A 45 9.03 15.91 25.45
CA LEU A 45 9.59 15.14 24.33
C LEU A 45 9.77 13.65 24.68
N GLU A 46 9.22 13.19 25.81
CA GLU A 46 9.35 11.82 26.30
C GLU A 46 8.90 10.77 25.28
N ASN A 47 7.82 11.05 24.54
CA ASN A 47 7.31 10.12 23.51
C ASN A 47 8.33 9.95 22.37
N TYR A 48 9.01 11.02 21.98
CA TYR A 48 10.05 10.94 20.95
C TYR A 48 11.30 10.20 21.48
N GLU A 49 11.71 10.45 22.71
CA GLU A 49 12.80 9.71 23.34
C GLU A 49 12.49 8.21 23.41
N LYS A 50 11.25 7.82 23.79
CA LYS A 50 10.80 6.42 23.78
C LYS A 50 10.92 5.77 22.40
N VAL A 51 10.62 6.49 21.32
CA VAL A 51 10.73 5.96 19.94
C VAL A 51 12.18 5.58 19.63
N PHE A 52 13.15 6.38 20.06
CA PHE A 52 14.57 6.15 19.78
C PHE A 52 15.26 5.24 20.80
N THR A 53 14.76 5.10 22.02
CA THR A 53 15.41 4.31 23.08
C THR A 53 14.81 2.93 23.27
N LYS A 54 13.48 2.75 23.07
CA LYS A 54 12.85 1.46 23.28
C LYS A 54 13.05 0.53 22.08
N LEU A 55 13.60 -0.65 22.34
CA LEU A 55 13.89 -1.69 21.34
C LEU A 55 12.65 -2.08 20.52
N LEU A 56 11.44 -2.01 21.10
CA LEU A 56 10.19 -2.30 20.42
C LEU A 56 9.96 -1.37 19.21
N TYR A 57 10.12 -0.06 19.43
CA TYR A 57 9.92 0.92 18.34
C TYR A 57 11.04 0.86 17.30
N GLN A 58 12.29 0.67 17.73
CA GLN A 58 13.41 0.48 16.80
C GLN A 58 13.20 -0.73 15.89
N LYS A 59 12.77 -1.88 16.46
CA LYS A 59 12.45 -3.08 15.68
C LYS A 59 11.26 -2.83 14.74
N ALA A 60 10.24 -2.12 15.20
CA ALA A 60 9.08 -1.78 14.36
C ALA A 60 9.49 -0.92 13.16
N ILE A 61 10.31 0.11 13.36
CA ILE A 61 10.84 0.98 12.29
C ILE A 61 11.66 0.16 11.28
N VAL A 62 12.60 -0.65 11.77
CA VAL A 62 13.44 -1.49 10.90
C VAL A 62 12.62 -2.49 10.11
N ASN A 63 11.63 -3.15 10.74
CA ASN A 63 10.75 -4.08 10.05
C ASN A 63 9.88 -3.38 9.00
N SER A 64 9.35 -2.20 9.32
CA SER A 64 8.56 -1.40 8.36
C SER A 64 9.41 -0.99 7.16
N LEU A 65 10.64 -0.55 7.36
CA LEU A 65 11.59 -0.22 6.28
C LEU A 65 11.92 -1.46 5.42
N LYS A 66 12.19 -2.60 6.05
CA LYS A 66 12.45 -3.86 5.33
C LYS A 66 11.26 -4.26 4.46
N ILE A 67 10.06 -4.29 5.03
CA ILE A 67 8.84 -4.65 4.31
C ILE A 67 8.62 -3.68 3.14
N SER A 68 8.70 -2.39 3.40
CA SER A 68 8.47 -1.33 2.41
C SER A 68 9.48 -1.42 1.24
N LEU A 69 10.77 -1.48 1.54
CA LEU A 69 11.82 -1.56 0.50
C LEU A 69 11.73 -2.85 -0.31
N THR A 70 11.59 -3.99 0.37
CA THR A 70 11.52 -5.30 -0.31
C THR A 70 10.30 -5.38 -1.21
N SER A 71 9.13 -5.01 -0.69
CA SER A 71 7.89 -5.07 -1.47
C SER A 71 7.89 -4.07 -2.62
N SER A 72 8.41 -2.86 -2.42
CA SER A 72 8.47 -1.83 -3.46
C SER A 72 9.40 -2.23 -4.60
N ILE A 73 10.59 -2.74 -4.30
CA ILE A 73 11.55 -3.16 -5.33
C ILE A 73 10.96 -4.30 -6.17
N ILE A 74 10.47 -5.35 -5.51
CA ILE A 74 9.89 -6.50 -6.20
C ILE A 74 8.63 -6.09 -6.98
N GLY A 75 7.75 -5.33 -6.34
CA GLY A 75 6.50 -4.87 -6.92
C GLY A 75 6.70 -4.00 -8.17
N ILE A 76 7.65 -3.06 -8.13
CA ILE A 76 7.97 -2.18 -9.27
C ILE A 76 8.57 -2.97 -10.43
N ILE A 77 9.48 -3.91 -10.16
CA ILE A 77 10.09 -4.74 -11.22
C ILE A 77 9.00 -5.53 -11.95
N ILE A 78 8.13 -6.22 -11.21
CA ILE A 78 7.05 -7.01 -11.80
C ILE A 78 6.04 -6.11 -12.53
N ALA A 79 5.65 -5.00 -11.91
CA ALA A 79 4.72 -4.05 -12.50
C ALA A 79 5.26 -3.42 -13.79
N PHE A 80 6.55 -3.08 -13.84
CA PHE A 80 7.20 -2.55 -15.03
C PHE A 80 7.17 -3.56 -16.19
N LEU A 81 7.51 -4.81 -15.91
CA LEU A 81 7.46 -5.88 -16.91
C LEU A 81 6.02 -6.12 -17.39
N GLY A 82 5.05 -6.13 -16.47
CA GLY A 82 3.63 -6.26 -16.78
C GLY A 82 3.10 -5.12 -17.64
N ALA A 83 3.37 -3.87 -17.26
CA ALA A 83 2.96 -2.68 -18.01
C ALA A 83 3.59 -2.64 -19.42
N LYS A 84 4.88 -2.98 -19.52
CA LYS A 84 5.56 -3.08 -20.82
C LYS A 84 4.95 -4.17 -21.72
N ALA A 85 4.60 -5.32 -21.14
CA ALA A 85 3.93 -6.39 -21.87
C ALA A 85 2.55 -5.95 -22.39
N ILE A 86 1.76 -5.27 -21.57
CA ILE A 86 0.45 -4.74 -21.95
C ILE A 86 0.59 -3.68 -23.05
N HIS A 87 1.55 -2.76 -22.91
CA HIS A 87 1.79 -1.70 -23.89
C HIS A 87 2.18 -2.25 -25.27
N ASN A 88 2.96 -3.35 -25.30
CA ASN A 88 3.43 -3.95 -26.55
C ASN A 88 2.40 -4.87 -27.22
N HIS A 89 1.33 -5.25 -26.52
CA HIS A 89 0.30 -6.16 -27.03
C HIS A 89 -1.06 -5.46 -27.02
N THR A 90 -1.65 -5.31 -28.19
CA THR A 90 -3.01 -4.79 -28.37
C THR A 90 -3.99 -5.94 -28.60
N GLY A 91 -5.17 -5.88 -27.98
CA GLY A 91 -6.22 -6.86 -28.23
C GLY A 91 -6.93 -7.34 -26.96
N LYS A 92 -7.74 -8.40 -27.12
CA LYS A 92 -8.60 -8.92 -26.04
C LYS A 92 -7.84 -9.36 -24.79
N LEU A 93 -6.62 -9.88 -24.94
CA LEU A 93 -5.79 -10.32 -23.83
C LEU A 93 -5.33 -9.14 -22.96
N SER A 94 -4.87 -8.05 -23.58
CA SER A 94 -4.48 -6.82 -22.89
C SER A 94 -5.68 -6.22 -22.11
N THR A 95 -6.84 -6.16 -22.75
CA THR A 95 -8.08 -5.69 -22.12
C THR A 95 -8.47 -6.56 -20.93
N ALA A 96 -8.46 -7.88 -21.08
CA ALA A 96 -8.78 -8.81 -20.00
C ALA A 96 -7.80 -8.66 -18.82
N PHE A 97 -6.50 -8.55 -19.10
CA PHE A 97 -5.48 -8.37 -18.08
C PHE A 97 -5.65 -7.05 -17.33
N THR A 98 -5.88 -5.94 -18.04
CA THR A 98 -6.16 -4.63 -17.42
C THR A 98 -7.44 -4.66 -16.59
N THR A 99 -8.48 -5.37 -17.02
CA THR A 99 -9.71 -5.55 -16.26
C THR A 99 -9.45 -6.30 -14.95
N VAL A 100 -8.67 -7.38 -14.99
CA VAL A 100 -8.27 -8.13 -13.79
C VAL A 100 -7.44 -7.25 -12.85
N LEU A 101 -6.48 -6.49 -13.37
CA LEU A 101 -5.68 -5.57 -12.56
C LEU A 101 -6.55 -4.52 -11.85
N ASN A 102 -7.51 -3.94 -12.56
CA ASN A 102 -8.49 -2.99 -11.97
C ASN A 102 -9.33 -3.65 -10.87
N MET A 103 -9.77 -4.89 -11.09
CA MET A 103 -10.54 -5.64 -10.10
C MET A 103 -9.72 -5.89 -8.84
N VAL A 104 -8.47 -6.37 -8.99
CA VAL A 104 -7.57 -6.68 -7.89
C VAL A 104 -7.13 -5.42 -7.14
N SER A 105 -6.85 -4.31 -7.84
CA SER A 105 -6.45 -3.05 -7.20
C SER A 105 -7.55 -2.44 -6.33
N ASN A 106 -8.82 -2.73 -6.61
CA ASN A 106 -9.95 -2.32 -5.77
C ASN A 106 -10.20 -3.25 -4.59
N PHE A 107 -9.59 -4.44 -4.57
CA PHE A 107 -9.70 -5.40 -3.47
C PHE A 107 -8.58 -5.13 -2.45
N ALA A 108 -8.81 -4.16 -1.59
CA ALA A 108 -7.83 -3.64 -0.64
C ALA A 108 -8.40 -3.54 0.79
N GLY A 109 -7.56 -3.16 1.74
CA GLY A 109 -7.96 -2.89 3.12
C GLY A 109 -8.35 -4.13 3.90
N VAL A 110 -9.39 -4.00 4.73
CA VAL A 110 -9.84 -5.06 5.65
C VAL A 110 -10.24 -6.35 4.94
N PRO A 111 -11.01 -6.35 3.83
CA PRO A 111 -11.36 -7.58 3.10
C PRO A 111 -10.13 -8.35 2.61
N LEU A 112 -9.12 -7.65 2.11
CA LEU A 112 -7.86 -8.26 1.67
C LEU A 112 -7.12 -8.89 2.85
N ALA A 113 -7.00 -8.18 3.98
CA ALA A 113 -6.35 -8.67 5.18
C ALA A 113 -7.01 -9.97 5.69
N PHE A 114 -8.35 -9.99 5.77
CA PHE A 114 -9.10 -11.20 6.15
C PHE A 114 -8.87 -12.35 5.19
N SER A 115 -8.87 -12.11 3.89
CA SER A 115 -8.62 -13.17 2.90
C SER A 115 -7.24 -13.81 3.10
N TYR A 116 -6.21 -13.00 3.36
CA TYR A 116 -4.88 -13.53 3.65
C TYR A 116 -4.81 -14.27 4.98
N MET A 117 -5.51 -13.82 6.02
CA MET A 117 -5.58 -14.54 7.29
C MET A 117 -6.23 -15.91 7.12
N ILE A 118 -7.30 -16.01 6.34
CA ILE A 118 -8.00 -17.27 6.06
C ILE A 118 -7.13 -18.20 5.20
N LEU A 119 -6.42 -17.65 4.22
CA LEU A 119 -5.62 -18.46 3.29
C LEU A 119 -4.26 -18.85 3.86
N LEU A 120 -3.53 -17.91 4.45
CA LEU A 120 -2.11 -18.01 4.79
C LEU A 120 -1.80 -17.76 6.27
N GLY A 121 -2.82 -17.55 7.11
CA GLY A 121 -2.63 -17.49 8.56
C GLY A 121 -2.11 -18.80 9.14
N ASN A 122 -1.72 -18.81 10.41
CA ASN A 122 -1.14 -20.01 11.07
C ASN A 122 -2.01 -21.27 10.97
N ALA A 123 -3.33 -21.13 10.89
CA ALA A 123 -4.30 -22.18 10.63
C ALA A 123 -5.00 -21.97 9.28
N GLY A 124 -4.30 -21.35 8.32
CA GLY A 124 -4.87 -21.01 7.02
C GLY A 124 -5.03 -22.23 6.11
N PHE A 125 -6.00 -22.13 5.20
CA PHE A 125 -6.31 -23.22 4.27
C PHE A 125 -5.09 -23.68 3.46
N MET A 126 -4.29 -22.75 2.92
CA MET A 126 -3.09 -23.09 2.14
C MET A 126 -1.98 -23.71 2.99
N VAL A 127 -1.87 -23.33 4.26
CA VAL A 127 -0.93 -23.95 5.20
C VAL A 127 -1.33 -25.42 5.46
N HIS A 128 -2.61 -25.69 5.67
CA HIS A 128 -3.14 -27.06 5.80
C HIS A 128 -2.91 -27.90 4.54
N VAL A 129 -3.24 -27.37 3.37
CA VAL A 129 -2.97 -28.03 2.08
C VAL A 129 -1.48 -28.33 1.91
N GLY A 130 -0.62 -27.38 2.31
CA GLY A 130 0.83 -27.58 2.30
C GLY A 130 1.29 -28.73 3.19
N GLN A 131 0.69 -28.88 4.37
CA GLN A 131 0.95 -29.97 5.31
C GLN A 131 0.53 -31.33 4.73
N GLU A 132 -0.67 -31.41 4.16
CA GLU A 132 -1.21 -32.65 3.58
C GLU A 132 -0.43 -33.10 2.33
N LEU A 133 -0.01 -32.14 1.50
CA LEU A 133 0.74 -32.41 0.26
C LEU A 133 2.26 -32.49 0.47
N GLY A 134 2.77 -32.26 1.67
CA GLY A 134 4.20 -32.27 1.97
C GLY A 134 4.98 -31.12 1.33
N ILE A 135 4.32 -29.98 1.03
CA ILE A 135 4.94 -28.79 0.45
C ILE A 135 5.46 -27.91 1.59
N GLU A 136 6.72 -28.09 1.98
CA GLU A 136 7.34 -27.41 3.12
C GLU A 136 7.22 -25.88 3.06
N GLY A 137 7.32 -25.27 1.87
CA GLY A 137 7.22 -23.84 1.66
C GLY A 137 5.85 -23.26 2.01
N LEU A 138 4.78 -24.03 1.85
CA LEU A 138 3.41 -23.67 2.24
C LEU A 138 3.13 -24.05 3.69
N ALA A 139 3.53 -25.25 4.09
CA ALA A 139 3.30 -25.77 5.44
C ALA A 139 3.98 -24.92 6.53
N GLY A 140 5.18 -24.42 6.25
CA GLY A 140 5.96 -23.57 7.16
C GLY A 140 5.75 -22.06 6.95
N TYR A 141 4.81 -21.64 6.10
CA TYR A 141 4.61 -20.22 5.81
C TYR A 141 4.08 -19.47 7.03
N ASN A 142 4.76 -18.40 7.41
CA ASN A 142 4.33 -17.55 8.51
C ASN A 142 4.02 -16.13 8.00
N LEU A 143 2.72 -15.83 7.92
CA LEU A 143 2.18 -14.56 7.46
C LEU A 143 2.67 -13.37 8.30
N TYR A 144 2.90 -13.57 9.61
CA TYR A 144 3.19 -12.52 10.58
C TYR A 144 4.68 -12.19 10.69
N THR A 145 5.51 -12.74 9.81
CA THR A 145 6.92 -12.34 9.66
C THR A 145 7.07 -11.17 8.70
N SER A 146 8.22 -10.49 8.73
CA SER A 146 8.52 -9.42 7.76
C SER A 146 8.49 -9.94 6.31
N GLY A 147 8.91 -11.19 6.07
CA GLY A 147 8.84 -11.83 4.75
C GLY A 147 7.42 -12.12 4.31
N GLY A 148 6.60 -12.70 5.21
CA GLY A 148 5.19 -12.98 4.95
C GLY A 148 4.39 -11.71 4.65
N MET A 149 4.58 -10.67 5.45
CA MET A 149 3.96 -9.36 5.22
C MET A 149 4.43 -8.73 3.90
N SER A 150 5.73 -8.80 3.58
CA SER A 150 6.25 -8.27 2.32
C SER A 150 5.56 -8.89 1.10
N MET A 151 5.24 -10.18 1.13
CA MET A 151 4.53 -10.86 0.03
C MET A 151 3.13 -10.27 -0.20
N ILE A 152 2.39 -9.97 0.88
CA ILE A 152 1.07 -9.32 0.77
C ILE A 152 1.20 -7.93 0.14
N TYR A 153 2.19 -7.16 0.58
CA TYR A 153 2.43 -5.83 0.02
C TYR A 153 2.85 -5.89 -1.46
N VAL A 154 3.67 -6.87 -1.86
CA VAL A 154 4.01 -7.12 -3.28
C VAL A 154 2.75 -7.39 -4.09
N TYR A 155 1.88 -8.29 -3.62
CA TYR A 155 0.62 -8.58 -4.30
C TYR A 155 -0.24 -7.33 -4.49
N PHE A 156 -0.35 -6.51 -3.46
CA PHE A 156 -1.15 -5.28 -3.51
C PHE A 156 -0.55 -4.22 -4.43
N GLN A 157 0.77 -4.08 -4.45
CA GLN A 157 1.47 -3.05 -5.23
C GLN A 157 1.51 -3.35 -6.73
N ILE A 158 1.61 -4.62 -7.13
CA ILE A 158 1.73 -5.00 -8.55
C ILE A 158 0.57 -4.45 -9.39
N PRO A 159 -0.72 -4.70 -9.08
CA PRO A 159 -1.81 -4.20 -9.89
C PRO A 159 -1.84 -2.68 -9.99
N LEU A 160 -1.70 -2.01 -8.85
CA LEU A 160 -1.74 -0.54 -8.79
C LEU A 160 -0.57 0.09 -9.56
N ALA A 161 0.65 -0.39 -9.33
CA ALA A 161 1.82 0.12 -10.02
C ALA A 161 1.77 -0.16 -11.53
N THR A 162 1.27 -1.34 -11.94
CA THR A 162 1.11 -1.68 -13.36
C THR A 162 0.13 -0.70 -14.04
N LEU A 163 -1.03 -0.45 -13.42
CA LEU A 163 -2.02 0.47 -13.96
C LEU A 163 -1.50 1.91 -14.07
N LEU A 164 -0.68 2.35 -13.13
CA LEU A 164 -0.04 3.68 -13.15
C LEU A 164 1.07 3.77 -14.22
N LEU A 165 1.76 2.67 -14.51
CA LEU A 165 2.85 2.63 -15.50
C LEU A 165 2.36 2.54 -16.95
N ILE A 166 1.17 1.98 -17.22
CA ILE A 166 0.63 1.88 -18.59
C ILE A 166 0.58 3.24 -19.29
N PRO A 167 -0.05 4.30 -18.73
CA PRO A 167 -0.07 5.63 -19.35
C PRO A 167 1.33 6.25 -19.47
N ALA A 168 2.24 5.92 -18.55
CA ALA A 168 3.63 6.41 -18.63
C ALA A 168 4.35 5.85 -19.87
N PHE A 169 4.12 4.58 -20.20
CA PHE A 169 4.65 3.99 -21.45
C PHE A 169 4.02 4.59 -22.72
N GLU A 170 2.73 4.94 -22.67
CA GLU A 170 2.03 5.61 -23.78
C GLU A 170 2.58 7.02 -24.04
N GLY A 171 3.03 7.71 -22.97
CA GLY A 171 3.64 9.04 -23.06
C GLY A 171 5.06 9.07 -23.62
N ILE A 172 5.75 7.93 -23.75
CA ILE A 172 7.11 7.84 -24.30
C ILE A 172 7.07 8.02 -25.82
N ARG A 173 7.61 9.12 -26.33
CA ARG A 173 7.70 9.37 -27.77
C ARG A 173 8.63 8.38 -28.44
N ARG A 174 8.28 7.96 -29.66
CA ARG A 174 9.11 7.04 -30.47
C ARG A 174 10.53 7.55 -30.70
N GLU A 175 10.67 8.87 -30.84
CA GLU A 175 11.94 9.56 -31.02
C GLU A 175 12.95 9.32 -29.88
N TRP A 176 12.44 9.10 -28.66
CA TRP A 176 13.29 8.82 -27.49
C TRP A 176 13.78 7.37 -27.43
N LYS A 177 13.21 6.49 -28.25
CA LYS A 177 13.66 5.09 -28.37
C LYS A 177 14.77 4.90 -29.40
N GLU A 178 14.97 5.90 -30.27
CA GLU A 178 15.93 5.88 -31.37
C GLU A 178 17.20 6.70 -31.04
N ALA A 179 17.20 7.44 -29.92
CA ALA A 179 18.35 8.17 -29.39
C ALA A 179 19.14 7.34 -28.39
#